data_f9377e876c03ee7f124e0eac30f59b7e
#
_entry.id   f9377e876c03ee7f124e0eac30f59b7e
#
_cell.length_a   1.000
_cell.length_b   1.000
_cell.length_c   1.000
_cell.angle_alpha   90.00
_cell.angle_beta   90.00
_cell.angle_gamma   90.00
#
_symmetry.space_group_name_H-M   'P 1'
#
loop_
_entity.id
_entity.type
_entity.pdbx_description
1 polymer ?
#
loop_
_entity_poly.entity_id
_entity_poly.type
_entity_poly.pdbx_seq_one_letter_code
_entity_poly.pdbx_strand_id
1 'polypeptide(L)'
;MILEHIAIWTNQLEALKDYYTTYFGGKSNEKYTNPKTQFQSYFIAFDKGARLELMCKPNIPNNANDTIIQQHLGIIHLAFGVETFKELDQKAAQLQADGFKILRGPRLTGDGYYEFETLDPDNNRIEVSCKA
;
A
#
# COMPACT_ATOMS: atom_id res chain seq x y z
N MET A 1 23.74 3.34 0.62
CA MET A 1 22.61 3.34 -0.34
C MET A 1 21.34 3.07 0.47
N ILE A 2 20.24 3.72 0.14
CA ILE A 2 18.93 3.52 0.80
C ILE A 2 17.89 3.21 -0.28
N LEU A 3 16.81 2.53 0.08
CA LEU A 3 15.62 2.46 -0.77
C LEU A 3 14.86 3.79 -0.61
N GLU A 4 14.88 4.63 -1.63
CA GLU A 4 14.36 6.00 -1.56
C GLU A 4 12.85 6.02 -1.77
N HIS A 5 12.35 5.35 -2.84
CA HIS A 5 10.91 5.20 -3.08
C HIS A 5 10.59 3.93 -3.88
N ILE A 6 9.30 3.58 -3.84
CA ILE A 6 8.67 2.57 -4.68
C ILE A 6 7.59 3.28 -5.49
N ALA A 7 7.49 3.00 -6.78
CA ALA A 7 6.52 3.62 -7.66
C ALA A 7 5.39 2.66 -8.04
N ILE A 8 4.15 3.18 -8.06
CA ILE A 8 2.94 2.45 -8.40
C ILE A 8 2.20 3.21 -9.50
N TRP A 9 1.91 2.54 -10.62
CA TRP A 9 0.96 3.03 -11.61
C TRP A 9 -0.47 2.77 -11.14
N THR A 10 -1.34 3.78 -11.31
CA THR A 10 -2.75 3.69 -10.95
C THR A 10 -3.61 4.47 -11.94
N ASN A 11 -4.84 4.02 -12.15
CA ASN A 11 -5.89 4.81 -12.81
C ASN A 11 -6.78 5.55 -11.78
N GLN A 12 -6.50 5.39 -10.48
CA GLN A 12 -7.27 5.95 -9.35
C GLN A 12 -6.36 6.77 -8.42
N LEU A 13 -5.62 7.74 -9.01
CA LEU A 13 -4.56 8.47 -8.31
C LEU A 13 -5.02 9.09 -6.98
N GLU A 14 -6.21 9.74 -6.98
CA GLU A 14 -6.76 10.36 -5.77
C GLU A 14 -7.19 9.30 -4.72
N ALA A 15 -7.82 8.23 -5.15
CA ALA A 15 -8.26 7.16 -4.26
C ALA A 15 -7.07 6.48 -3.57
N LEU A 16 -5.98 6.22 -4.30
CA LEU A 16 -4.77 5.66 -3.72
C LEU A 16 -4.09 6.63 -2.76
N LYS A 17 -3.97 7.91 -3.12
CA LYS A 17 -3.45 8.95 -2.23
C LYS A 17 -4.26 8.99 -0.93
N ASP A 18 -5.58 9.06 -1.03
CA ASP A 18 -6.47 9.11 0.14
C ASP A 18 -6.35 7.85 1.01
N TYR A 19 -6.22 6.68 0.41
CA TYR A 19 -6.00 5.42 1.12
C TYR A 19 -4.73 5.45 1.98
N TYR A 20 -3.58 5.74 1.38
CA TYR A 20 -2.31 5.72 2.11
C TYR A 20 -2.18 6.87 3.12
N THR A 21 -2.81 8.01 2.89
CA THR A 21 -2.81 9.11 3.86
C THR A 21 -3.78 8.85 5.01
N THR A 22 -4.94 8.26 4.76
CA THR A 22 -5.95 7.99 5.78
C THR A 22 -5.57 6.82 6.69
N TYR A 23 -5.11 5.71 6.10
CA TYR A 23 -4.94 4.46 6.84
C TYR A 23 -3.50 4.20 7.30
N PHE A 24 -2.50 4.75 6.62
CA PHE A 24 -1.09 4.46 6.88
C PHE A 24 -0.26 5.66 7.35
N GLY A 25 -0.91 6.77 7.67
CA GLY A 25 -0.23 7.96 8.19
C GLY A 25 0.66 8.66 7.18
N GLY A 26 0.50 8.35 5.89
CA GLY A 26 1.27 8.99 4.84
C GLY A 26 0.96 10.47 4.70
N LYS A 27 1.96 11.25 4.32
CA LYS A 27 1.85 12.69 4.02
C LYS A 27 2.15 12.90 2.55
N SER A 28 1.16 13.42 1.82
CA SER A 28 1.28 13.70 0.39
C SER A 28 1.89 15.08 0.14
N ASN A 29 2.72 15.18 -0.90
CA ASN A 29 3.09 16.47 -1.48
C ASN A 29 1.95 17.02 -2.36
N GLU A 30 2.16 18.20 -2.95
CA GLU A 30 1.32 18.75 -4.00
C GLU A 30 1.37 17.88 -5.26
N LYS A 31 0.22 17.76 -5.95
CA LYS A 31 0.15 17.02 -7.21
C LYS A 31 1.08 17.63 -8.26
N TYR A 32 1.97 16.81 -8.79
CA TYR A 32 2.70 17.15 -10.00
C TYR A 32 1.85 16.80 -11.24
N THR A 33 1.85 17.69 -12.22
CA THR A 33 1.20 17.44 -13.52
C THR A 33 2.11 17.91 -14.66
N ASN A 34 2.38 17.02 -15.60
CA ASN A 34 3.05 17.35 -16.85
C ASN A 34 1.98 17.51 -17.96
N PRO A 35 1.73 18.75 -18.44
CA PRO A 35 0.65 18.99 -19.40
C PRO A 35 0.92 18.40 -20.79
N LYS A 36 2.16 18.15 -21.15
CA LYS A 36 2.52 17.58 -22.46
C LYS A 36 2.28 16.08 -22.52
N THR A 37 2.59 15.35 -21.44
CA THR A 37 2.49 13.90 -21.36
C THR A 37 1.25 13.41 -20.62
N GLN A 38 0.53 14.33 -19.96
CA GLN A 38 -0.57 14.06 -19.05
C GLN A 38 -0.16 13.18 -17.85
N PHE A 39 1.15 13.09 -17.59
CA PHE A 39 1.67 12.42 -16.40
C PHE A 39 1.30 13.21 -15.14
N GLN A 40 0.81 12.51 -14.13
CA GLN A 40 0.51 13.06 -12.82
C GLN A 40 1.13 12.17 -11.75
N SER A 41 1.57 12.75 -10.65
CA SER A 41 2.06 11.98 -9.50
C SER A 41 1.87 12.67 -8.17
N TYR A 42 1.85 11.84 -7.12
CA TYR A 42 2.04 12.20 -5.73
C TYR A 42 3.20 11.41 -5.13
N PHE A 43 3.95 12.03 -4.27
CA PHE A 43 4.84 11.33 -3.33
C PHE A 43 4.18 11.27 -1.96
N ILE A 44 4.08 10.08 -1.41
CA ILE A 44 3.58 9.82 -0.06
C ILE A 44 4.78 9.49 0.83
N ALA A 45 5.06 10.35 1.79
CA ALA A 45 6.12 10.15 2.78
C ALA A 45 5.54 9.59 4.07
N PHE A 46 6.24 8.63 4.67
CA PHE A 46 5.95 8.05 5.98
C PHE A 46 6.98 8.56 7.00
N ASP A 47 6.75 8.32 8.28
CA ASP A 47 7.66 8.78 9.34
C ASP A 47 9.08 8.22 9.17
N LYS A 48 9.21 7.00 8.66
CA LYS A 48 10.48 6.34 8.36
C LYS A 48 10.34 5.47 7.10
N GLY A 49 11.46 5.16 6.49
CA GLY A 49 11.53 4.25 5.35
C GLY A 49 11.37 4.92 4.00
N ALA A 50 11.11 4.10 2.98
CA ALA A 50 10.91 4.55 1.61
C ALA A 50 9.59 5.29 1.45
N ARG A 51 9.56 6.24 0.49
CA ARG A 51 8.31 6.88 0.06
C ARG A 51 7.58 5.99 -0.94
N LEU A 52 6.30 6.28 -1.17
CA LEU A 52 5.57 5.79 -2.34
C LEU A 52 5.43 6.93 -3.36
N GLU A 53 5.71 6.65 -4.62
CA GLU A 53 5.33 7.49 -5.74
C GLU A 53 4.10 6.88 -6.41
N LEU A 54 2.97 7.57 -6.34
CA LEU A 54 1.75 7.17 -7.02
C LEU A 54 1.69 7.91 -8.35
N MET A 55 1.59 7.17 -9.46
CA MET A 55 1.72 7.72 -10.81
C MET A 55 0.50 7.38 -11.66
N CYS A 56 0.09 8.34 -12.50
CA CYS A 56 -0.97 8.17 -13.47
C CYS A 56 -0.58 8.80 -14.81
N LYS A 57 -0.87 8.14 -15.92
CA LYS A 57 -0.87 8.70 -17.26
C LYS A 57 -1.72 7.83 -18.19
N PRO A 58 -2.18 8.37 -19.36
CA PRO A 58 -2.89 7.56 -20.34
C PRO A 58 -2.09 6.36 -20.86
N ASN A 59 -2.81 5.30 -21.22
CA ASN A 59 -2.25 4.13 -21.93
C ASN A 59 -1.28 3.25 -21.12
N ILE A 60 -1.30 3.30 -19.80
CA ILE A 60 -0.65 2.27 -18.99
C ILE A 60 -1.58 1.04 -18.98
N PRO A 61 -1.11 -0.13 -19.43
CA PRO A 61 -1.93 -1.33 -19.43
C PRO A 61 -2.16 -1.84 -17.99
N ASN A 62 -3.30 -2.50 -17.80
CA ASN A 62 -3.61 -3.15 -16.52
C ASN A 62 -2.60 -4.26 -16.21
N ASN A 63 -2.33 -4.45 -14.93
CA ASN A 63 -1.57 -5.62 -14.47
C ASN A 63 -2.42 -6.88 -14.73
N ALA A 64 -1.86 -7.85 -15.44
CA ALA A 64 -2.51 -9.12 -15.73
C ALA A 64 -2.42 -10.12 -14.56
N ASN A 65 -1.61 -9.86 -13.55
CA ASN A 65 -1.46 -10.73 -12.38
C ASN A 65 -2.62 -10.54 -11.41
N ASP A 66 -3.22 -11.63 -10.97
CA ASP A 66 -4.27 -11.62 -9.95
C ASP A 66 -3.68 -12.00 -8.59
N THR A 67 -3.36 -10.98 -7.80
CA THR A 67 -2.80 -11.17 -6.46
C THR A 67 -3.83 -11.56 -5.41
N ILE A 68 -5.12 -11.52 -5.73
CA ILE A 68 -6.21 -11.93 -4.83
C ILE A 68 -6.29 -13.46 -4.78
N ILE A 69 -6.30 -14.10 -5.95
CA ILE A 69 -6.45 -15.55 -6.09
C ILE A 69 -5.12 -16.26 -5.85
N GLN A 70 -4.03 -15.74 -6.43
CA GLN A 70 -2.70 -16.33 -6.31
C GLN A 70 -1.59 -15.29 -6.26
N GLN A 71 -0.49 -15.67 -5.62
CA GLN A 71 0.73 -14.87 -5.65
C GLN A 71 1.53 -15.22 -6.91
N HIS A 72 2.37 -14.28 -7.35
CA HIS A 72 3.23 -14.43 -8.53
C HIS A 72 4.67 -14.05 -8.20
N LEU A 73 5.60 -14.41 -9.07
CA LEU A 73 7.01 -14.04 -8.93
C LEU A 73 7.19 -12.52 -9.08
N GLY A 74 8.14 -11.97 -8.36
CA GLY A 74 8.45 -10.54 -8.33
C GLY A 74 7.97 -9.86 -7.05
N ILE A 75 7.71 -8.56 -7.12
CA ILE A 75 7.16 -7.80 -5.99
C ILE A 75 5.72 -8.20 -5.78
N ILE A 76 5.38 -8.64 -4.57
CA ILE A 76 4.04 -9.15 -4.26
C ILE A 76 3.28 -8.30 -3.26
N HIS A 77 3.94 -7.69 -2.29
CA HIS A 77 3.29 -6.82 -1.32
C HIS A 77 4.18 -5.65 -0.88
N LEU A 78 3.55 -4.63 -0.33
CA LEU A 78 4.18 -3.61 0.49
C LEU A 78 3.91 -3.94 1.94
N ALA A 79 4.93 -3.89 2.82
CA ALA A 79 4.77 -4.15 4.23
C ALA A 79 4.88 -2.86 5.04
N PHE A 80 3.91 -2.64 5.95
CA PHE A 80 3.90 -1.54 6.90
C PHE A 80 4.06 -2.08 8.31
N GLY A 81 5.07 -1.57 9.05
CA GLY A 81 5.32 -1.95 10.43
C GLY A 81 4.52 -1.13 11.42
N VAL A 82 3.99 -1.78 12.45
CA VAL A 82 3.44 -1.15 13.66
C VAL A 82 4.20 -1.63 14.90
N GLU A 83 4.08 -0.91 16.02
CA GLU A 83 4.88 -1.23 17.20
C GLU A 83 4.23 -2.28 18.10
N THR A 84 2.91 -2.42 18.08
CA THR A 84 2.18 -3.30 18.98
C THR A 84 1.12 -4.15 18.28
N PHE A 85 0.83 -5.32 18.83
CA PHE A 85 -0.28 -6.19 18.39
C PHE A 85 -1.62 -5.46 18.45
N LYS A 86 -1.82 -4.64 19.48
CA LYS A 86 -3.03 -3.85 19.63
C LYS A 86 -3.25 -2.87 18.47
N GLU A 87 -2.19 -2.17 18.04
CA GLU A 87 -2.25 -1.28 16.87
C GLU A 87 -2.59 -2.06 15.60
N LEU A 88 -1.99 -3.23 15.45
CA LEU A 88 -2.25 -4.10 14.30
C LEU A 88 -3.72 -4.56 14.27
N ASP A 89 -4.26 -5.05 15.40
CA ASP A 89 -5.66 -5.48 15.51
C ASP A 89 -6.63 -4.32 15.25
N GLN A 90 -6.33 -3.14 15.77
CA GLN A 90 -7.12 -1.93 15.53
C GLN A 90 -7.10 -1.52 14.05
N LYS A 91 -5.95 -1.63 13.39
CA LYS A 91 -5.81 -1.34 11.97
C LYS A 91 -6.61 -2.33 11.11
N ALA A 92 -6.51 -3.62 11.40
CA ALA A 92 -7.30 -4.65 10.72
C ALA A 92 -8.81 -4.40 10.88
N ALA A 93 -9.27 -4.11 12.11
CA ALA A 93 -10.66 -3.80 12.39
C ALA A 93 -11.14 -2.52 11.68
N GLN A 94 -10.33 -1.47 11.66
CA GLN A 94 -10.62 -0.21 10.95
C GLN A 94 -10.82 -0.46 9.46
N LEU A 95 -9.85 -1.11 8.81
CA LEU A 95 -9.91 -1.40 7.37
C LEU A 95 -11.14 -2.25 7.03
N GLN A 96 -11.42 -3.27 7.83
CA GLN A 96 -12.61 -4.13 7.63
C GLN A 96 -13.91 -3.36 7.79
N ALA A 97 -14.02 -2.48 8.78
CA ALA A 97 -15.20 -1.64 8.99
C ALA A 97 -15.45 -0.67 7.83
N ASP A 98 -14.38 -0.18 7.20
CA ASP A 98 -14.43 0.72 6.05
C ASP A 98 -14.55 -0.03 4.70
N GLY A 99 -14.75 -1.35 4.73
CA GLY A 99 -15.06 -2.17 3.56
C GLY A 99 -13.85 -2.78 2.84
N PHE A 100 -12.64 -2.64 3.39
CA PHE A 100 -11.46 -3.31 2.86
C PHE A 100 -11.39 -4.76 3.31
N LYS A 101 -11.06 -5.65 2.39
CA LYS A 101 -11.01 -7.08 2.67
C LYS A 101 -9.72 -7.44 3.41
N ILE A 102 -9.84 -8.13 4.53
CA ILE A 102 -8.71 -8.81 5.17
C ILE A 102 -8.57 -10.17 4.48
N LEU A 103 -7.45 -10.38 3.78
CA LEU A 103 -7.17 -11.61 3.04
C LEU A 103 -6.72 -12.73 3.98
N ARG A 104 -5.94 -12.37 5.00
CA ARG A 104 -5.29 -13.30 5.92
C ARG A 104 -4.98 -12.61 7.24
N GLY A 105 -5.06 -13.35 8.34
CA GLY A 105 -4.74 -12.84 9.68
C GLY A 105 -5.86 -12.01 10.32
N PRO A 106 -5.55 -11.27 11.42
CA PRO A 106 -4.27 -11.26 12.14
C PRO A 106 -3.83 -12.63 12.67
N ARG A 107 -2.54 -12.94 12.56
CA ARG A 107 -1.98 -14.23 12.98
C ARG A 107 -0.48 -14.12 13.33
N LEU A 108 0.00 -15.01 14.19
CA LEU A 108 1.43 -15.23 14.37
C LEU A 108 1.99 -16.05 13.20
N THR A 109 3.17 -15.67 12.73
CA THR A 109 3.92 -16.38 11.70
C THR A 109 5.06 -17.20 12.31
N GLY A 110 5.57 -18.19 11.57
CA GLY A 110 6.65 -19.04 12.03
C GLY A 110 8.00 -18.36 12.15
N ASP A 111 8.16 -17.18 11.59
CA ASP A 111 9.38 -16.37 11.61
C ASP A 111 9.34 -15.23 12.66
N GLY A 112 8.33 -15.22 13.53
CA GLY A 112 8.27 -14.34 14.71
C GLY A 112 7.61 -13.00 14.44
N TYR A 113 6.65 -12.93 13.53
CA TYR A 113 5.82 -11.73 13.32
C TYR A 113 4.36 -12.02 13.65
N TYR A 114 3.66 -10.96 13.99
CA TYR A 114 2.20 -10.89 14.04
C TYR A 114 1.74 -9.99 12.91
N GLU A 115 0.89 -10.50 12.01
CA GLU A 115 0.61 -9.82 10.74
C GLU A 115 -0.80 -10.07 10.23
N PHE A 116 -1.27 -9.17 9.36
CA PHE A 116 -2.39 -9.43 8.47
C PHE A 116 -2.09 -8.91 7.06
N GLU A 117 -2.83 -9.45 6.09
CA GLU A 117 -2.79 -9.02 4.69
C GLU A 117 -4.14 -8.43 4.26
N THR A 118 -4.07 -7.37 3.47
CA THR A 118 -5.22 -6.68 2.87
C THR A 118 -4.90 -6.22 1.45
N LEU A 119 -5.82 -5.50 0.83
CA LEU A 119 -5.65 -4.92 -0.50
C LEU A 119 -5.88 -3.42 -0.46
N ASP A 120 -5.11 -2.67 -1.24
CA ASP A 120 -5.41 -1.27 -1.52
C ASP A 120 -6.54 -1.15 -2.59
N PRO A 121 -7.00 0.06 -2.94
CA PRO A 121 -8.06 0.26 -3.94
C PRO A 121 -7.77 -0.32 -5.33
N ASP A 122 -6.50 -0.51 -5.68
CA ASP A 122 -6.08 -1.11 -6.95
C ASP A 122 -5.76 -2.61 -6.84
N ASN A 123 -6.10 -3.23 -5.71
CA ASN A 123 -5.79 -4.62 -5.39
C ASN A 123 -4.30 -4.93 -5.26
N ASN A 124 -3.46 -3.93 -5.01
CA ASN A 124 -2.10 -4.21 -4.57
C ASN A 124 -2.14 -4.81 -3.17
N ARG A 125 -1.37 -5.87 -2.97
CA ARG A 125 -1.31 -6.55 -1.66
C ARG A 125 -0.53 -5.72 -0.66
N ILE A 126 -1.12 -5.53 0.51
CA ILE A 126 -0.54 -4.83 1.65
C ILE A 126 -0.44 -5.79 2.82
N GLU A 127 0.72 -5.85 3.43
CA GLU A 127 0.94 -6.50 4.71
C GLU A 127 1.07 -5.46 5.81
N VAL A 128 0.47 -5.71 6.96
CA VAL A 128 0.76 -4.95 8.18
C VAL A 128 1.33 -5.92 9.18
N SER A 129 2.52 -5.60 9.72
CA SER A 129 3.27 -6.51 10.58
C SER A 129 3.80 -5.84 11.84
N CYS A 130 3.92 -6.64 12.88
CA CYS A 130 4.53 -6.29 14.16
C CYS A 130 5.45 -7.42 14.59
N LYS A 131 6.65 -7.09 15.09
CA LYS A 131 7.55 -8.12 15.64
C LYS A 131 6.96 -8.72 16.92
N ALA A 132 6.88 -10.04 16.98
CA ALA A 132 6.41 -10.78 18.15
C ALA A 132 7.46 -10.87 19.26
#